data_24709d93b528f7ef2fff45a0301f2625
#
_entry.id   24709d93b528f7ef2fff45a0301f2625
#
_cell.length_a   1.000
_cell.length_b   1.000
_cell.length_c   1.000
_cell.angle_alpha   90.00
_cell.angle_beta   90.00
_cell.angle_gamma   90.00
#
_symmetry.space_group_name_H-M   'P 1'
#
loop_
_entity.id
_entity.type
_entity.pdbx_description
1 polymer ?
#
loop_
_entity_poly.entity_id
_entity_poly.type
_entity_poly.pdbx_seq_one_letter_code
_entity_poly.pdbx_strand_id
1 'polypeptide(L)'
;FAELAMTPKGGYFPVLAGIGISAVVSFLVSSLLLKRFGSFEDEGIQDAQLRVDELKGRKAYSAISKEQAVKKIVFACDGGMGSSAMGASVLRRKIREAGLDIQVINTAINEMPGDADIVIAHRELSERVRAASPDSEHIFIEAFVNNPIYDEIVENLKK
;
A
#
# COMPACT_ATOMS: atom_id res chain seq x y z
N PHE A 1 3.79 23.90 -28.95
CA PHE A 1 3.58 25.29 -29.41
C PHE A 1 4.62 25.74 -30.42
N ALA A 2 5.86 25.17 -30.43
CA ALA A 2 6.91 25.55 -31.36
C ALA A 2 6.58 25.23 -32.83
N GLU A 3 5.85 24.14 -33.09
CA GLU A 3 5.49 23.72 -34.45
C GLU A 3 4.48 24.68 -35.16
N LEU A 4 3.62 25.34 -34.36
CA LEU A 4 2.68 26.33 -34.92
C LEU A 4 3.40 27.62 -35.36
N ALA A 5 4.53 27.96 -34.75
CA ALA A 5 5.29 29.15 -35.13
C ALA A 5 6.08 29.01 -36.43
N MET A 6 6.35 27.81 -36.90
CA MET A 6 7.08 27.52 -38.13
C MET A 6 6.18 27.24 -39.34
N THR A 7 4.86 27.23 -39.17
CA THR A 7 3.93 26.93 -40.27
C THR A 7 3.69 28.16 -41.15
N PRO A 8 3.87 28.10 -42.48
CA PRO A 8 3.61 29.23 -43.38
C PRO A 8 2.11 29.59 -43.34
N LYS A 9 1.84 30.90 -43.52
CA LYS A 9 0.47 31.46 -43.48
C LYS A 9 -0.46 30.70 -44.44
N GLY A 10 -1.38 29.93 -43.89
CA GLY A 10 -2.32 29.05 -44.62
C GLY A 10 -2.22 27.56 -44.31
N GLY A 11 -1.16 27.10 -43.62
CA GLY A 11 -0.95 25.70 -43.26
C GLY A 11 -1.54 25.26 -41.89
N TYR A 12 -2.22 26.14 -41.17
CA TYR A 12 -2.74 25.82 -39.84
C TYR A 12 -3.87 24.79 -39.87
N PHE A 13 -4.71 24.84 -40.88
CA PHE A 13 -5.86 23.94 -40.97
C PHE A 13 -5.46 22.45 -41.11
N PRO A 14 -4.54 22.06 -42.00
CA PRO A 14 -4.11 20.67 -42.08
C PRO A 14 -3.33 20.21 -40.87
N VAL A 15 -2.57 21.08 -40.21
CA VAL A 15 -1.83 20.74 -38.95
C VAL A 15 -2.80 20.46 -37.81
N LEU A 16 -3.78 21.33 -37.61
CA LEU A 16 -4.83 21.12 -36.59
C LEU A 16 -5.67 19.87 -36.87
N ALA A 17 -6.02 19.65 -38.13
CA ALA A 17 -6.74 18.45 -38.56
C ALA A 17 -5.90 17.17 -38.27
N GLY A 18 -4.59 17.21 -38.57
CA GLY A 18 -3.68 16.09 -38.30
C GLY A 18 -3.58 15.75 -36.82
N ILE A 19 -3.47 16.76 -35.97
CA ILE A 19 -3.44 16.59 -34.50
C ILE A 19 -4.75 15.98 -34.01
N GLY A 20 -5.89 16.49 -34.49
CA GLY A 20 -7.20 15.98 -34.08
C GLY A 20 -7.41 14.52 -34.49
N ILE A 21 -7.07 14.16 -35.74
CA ILE A 21 -7.17 12.78 -36.24
C ILE A 21 -6.24 11.85 -35.44
N SER A 22 -5.00 12.26 -35.17
CA SER A 22 -4.04 11.48 -34.40
C SER A 22 -4.53 11.21 -32.96
N ALA A 23 -5.09 12.21 -32.31
CA ALA A 23 -5.64 12.07 -30.97
C ALA A 23 -6.83 11.08 -30.93
N VAL A 24 -7.75 11.17 -31.91
CA VAL A 24 -8.89 10.26 -31.98
C VAL A 24 -8.44 8.83 -32.27
N VAL A 25 -7.52 8.62 -33.20
CA VAL A 25 -6.99 7.28 -33.52
C VAL A 25 -6.29 6.68 -32.33
N SER A 26 -5.42 7.43 -31.64
CA SER A 26 -4.73 6.96 -30.42
C SER A 26 -5.72 6.59 -29.32
N PHE A 27 -6.76 7.38 -29.11
CA PHE A 27 -7.78 7.10 -28.11
C PHE A 27 -8.56 5.82 -28.44
N LEU A 28 -8.98 5.66 -29.69
CA LEU A 28 -9.70 4.46 -30.12
C LEU A 28 -8.84 3.19 -30.00
N VAL A 29 -7.59 3.24 -30.44
CA VAL A 29 -6.67 2.11 -30.32
C VAL A 29 -6.42 1.76 -28.85
N SER A 30 -6.14 2.74 -28.00
CA SER A 30 -5.92 2.52 -26.57
C SER A 30 -7.17 1.97 -25.88
N SER A 31 -8.35 2.51 -26.22
CA SER A 31 -9.62 2.02 -25.68
C SER A 31 -9.93 0.58 -26.08
N LEU A 32 -9.62 0.23 -27.34
CA LEU A 32 -9.81 -1.13 -27.86
C LEU A 32 -8.84 -2.13 -27.21
N LEU A 33 -7.58 -1.71 -27.05
CA LEU A 33 -6.58 -2.52 -26.35
C LEU A 33 -6.95 -2.73 -24.88
N LEU A 34 -7.35 -1.68 -24.18
CA LEU A 34 -7.81 -1.79 -22.79
C LEU A 34 -9.04 -2.70 -22.65
N LYS A 35 -10.01 -2.59 -23.57
CA LYS A 35 -11.16 -3.51 -23.58
C LYS A 35 -10.76 -4.97 -23.86
N ARG A 36 -9.76 -5.18 -24.70
CA ARG A 36 -9.35 -6.54 -25.09
C ARG A 36 -8.36 -7.18 -24.14
N PHE A 37 -7.52 -6.39 -23.47
CA PHE A 37 -6.49 -6.86 -22.57
C PHE A 37 -6.77 -6.52 -21.09
N GLY A 38 -7.55 -5.49 -20.80
CA GLY A 38 -7.88 -5.07 -19.44
C GLY A 38 -8.85 -5.98 -18.69
N SER A 39 -9.55 -6.89 -19.38
CA SER A 39 -10.47 -7.82 -18.72
C SER A 39 -9.84 -9.13 -18.26
N PHE A 40 -8.55 -9.32 -18.48
CA PHE A 40 -7.84 -10.57 -18.10
C PHE A 40 -7.02 -10.47 -16.81
N GLU A 41 -6.81 -9.28 -16.26
CA GLU A 41 -5.92 -9.12 -15.10
C GLU A 41 -6.61 -8.91 -13.74
N ASP A 42 -7.87 -8.48 -13.71
CA ASP A 42 -8.42 -7.97 -12.44
C ASP A 42 -9.06 -9.06 -11.54
N GLU A 43 -9.65 -10.11 -12.09
CA GLU A 43 -10.33 -11.09 -11.22
C GLU A 43 -9.43 -12.25 -10.75
N GLY A 44 -8.49 -12.68 -11.57
CA GLY A 44 -7.61 -13.81 -11.25
C GLY A 44 -6.42 -13.44 -10.36
N ILE A 45 -5.88 -12.23 -10.53
CA ILE A 45 -4.69 -11.79 -9.80
C ILE A 45 -5.08 -11.29 -8.40
N GLN A 46 -6.20 -10.58 -8.26
CA GLN A 46 -6.68 -10.15 -6.95
C GLN A 46 -7.08 -11.33 -6.07
N ASP A 47 -7.76 -12.33 -6.61
CA ASP A 47 -8.15 -13.51 -5.84
C ASP A 47 -6.95 -14.41 -5.50
N ALA A 48 -5.98 -14.54 -6.39
CA ALA A 48 -4.72 -15.23 -6.12
C ALA A 48 -3.82 -14.47 -5.13
N GLN A 49 -3.75 -13.15 -5.23
CA GLN A 49 -3.03 -12.30 -4.28
C GLN A 49 -3.69 -12.33 -2.89
N LEU A 50 -5.02 -12.22 -2.81
CA LEU A 50 -5.74 -12.33 -1.53
C LEU A 50 -5.50 -13.68 -0.84
N ARG A 51 -5.48 -14.79 -1.59
CA ARG A 51 -5.19 -16.13 -1.02
C ARG A 51 -3.74 -16.30 -0.60
N VAL A 52 -2.80 -15.75 -1.35
CA VAL A 52 -1.37 -15.77 -1.00
C VAL A 52 -1.10 -14.88 0.20
N ASP A 53 -1.74 -13.72 0.28
CA ASP A 53 -1.61 -12.80 1.40
C ASP A 53 -2.27 -13.35 2.67
N GLU A 54 -3.42 -14.00 2.55
CA GLU A 54 -4.06 -14.71 3.65
C GLU A 54 -3.18 -15.84 4.22
N LEU A 55 -2.54 -16.63 3.36
CA LEU A 55 -1.66 -17.71 3.78
C LEU A 55 -0.33 -17.24 4.37
N LYS A 56 0.21 -16.12 3.86
CA LYS A 56 1.48 -15.55 4.34
C LYS A 56 1.29 -14.70 5.59
N GLY A 57 0.21 -13.93 5.68
CA GLY A 57 -0.15 -13.14 6.85
C GLY A 57 -0.44 -14.02 8.06
N ARG A 58 -1.19 -15.11 7.89
CA ARG A 58 -1.47 -16.09 8.96
C ARG A 58 -0.23 -16.76 9.53
N LYS A 59 0.79 -17.05 8.70
CA LYS A 59 2.05 -17.63 9.18
C LYS A 59 2.93 -16.64 9.94
N ALA A 60 2.93 -15.37 9.53
CA ALA A 60 3.68 -14.33 10.21
C ALA A 60 3.06 -13.96 11.57
N TYR A 61 1.73 -14.00 11.65
CA TYR A 61 0.99 -13.60 12.84
C TYR A 61 0.82 -14.73 13.88
N SER A 62 0.87 -15.99 13.47
CA SER A 62 0.78 -17.15 14.37
C SER A 62 1.95 -17.25 15.38
N ALA A 63 2.97 -16.41 15.22
CA ALA A 63 4.14 -16.36 16.07
C ALA A 63 4.04 -15.32 17.20
N ILE A 64 2.94 -14.53 17.27
CA ILE A 64 2.77 -13.57 18.38
C ILE A 64 2.66 -14.35 19.68
N SER A 65 3.71 -14.27 20.46
CA SER A 65 3.76 -14.92 21.77
C SER A 65 2.75 -14.27 22.71
N LYS A 66 1.86 -15.09 23.24
CA LYS A 66 0.68 -14.71 24.06
C LYS A 66 1.02 -14.11 25.44
N GLU A 67 2.27 -13.79 25.74
CA GLU A 67 2.70 -13.49 27.11
C GLU A 67 2.99 -12.01 27.42
N GLN A 68 3.05 -11.13 26.44
CA GLN A 68 3.30 -9.72 26.72
C GLN A 68 2.09 -8.85 26.36
N ALA A 69 1.66 -8.02 27.32
CA ALA A 69 0.63 -7.02 27.08
C ALA A 69 1.13 -5.98 26.06
N VAL A 70 0.65 -6.05 24.85
CA VAL A 70 0.99 -5.10 23.77
C VAL A 70 0.47 -3.72 24.13
N LYS A 71 1.34 -2.73 24.17
CA LYS A 71 1.01 -1.32 24.46
C LYS A 71 1.26 -0.40 23.28
N LYS A 72 2.23 -0.73 22.43
CA LYS A 72 2.65 0.14 21.33
C LYS A 72 2.85 -0.64 20.03
N ILE A 73 2.12 -0.22 19.00
CA ILE A 73 2.23 -0.74 17.63
C ILE A 73 2.78 0.37 16.74
N VAL A 74 3.84 0.08 15.99
CA VAL A 74 4.52 1.03 15.13
C VAL A 74 4.38 0.61 13.66
N PHE A 75 3.90 1.52 12.84
CA PHE A 75 3.97 1.37 11.37
C PHE A 75 5.26 2.02 10.88
N ALA A 76 6.19 1.21 10.39
CA ALA A 76 7.49 1.66 9.92
C ALA A 76 7.54 1.73 8.39
N CYS A 77 8.02 2.85 7.85
CA CYS A 77 8.34 3.01 6.43
C CYS A 77 9.56 3.93 6.26
N ASP A 78 10.02 4.12 5.02
CA ASP A 78 11.21 4.95 4.76
C ASP A 78 11.04 6.41 5.22
N GLY A 79 9.91 7.02 4.91
CA GLY A 79 9.65 8.44 5.19
C GLY A 79 8.68 8.73 6.32
N GLY A 80 8.16 7.71 7.03
CA GLY A 80 7.18 7.91 8.11
C GLY A 80 5.84 8.49 7.67
N MET A 81 5.54 8.51 6.36
CA MET A 81 4.34 9.12 5.77
C MET A 81 3.77 8.24 4.64
N GLY A 82 2.63 8.64 4.07
CA GLY A 82 2.01 7.95 2.95
C GLY A 82 1.17 6.75 3.37
N SER A 83 1.33 5.62 2.70
CA SER A 83 0.50 4.42 2.90
C SER A 83 0.61 3.81 4.30
N SER A 84 1.77 3.89 4.95
CA SER A 84 1.95 3.47 6.35
C SER A 84 1.11 4.30 7.32
N ALA A 85 1.01 5.61 7.11
CA ALA A 85 0.17 6.49 7.90
C ALA A 85 -1.33 6.17 7.72
N MET A 86 -1.74 5.79 6.51
CA MET A 86 -3.10 5.32 6.25
C MET A 86 -3.39 4.01 6.98
N GLY A 87 -2.50 3.03 6.89
CA GLY A 87 -2.61 1.76 7.62
C GLY A 87 -2.68 1.97 9.14
N ALA A 88 -1.81 2.81 9.69
CA ALA A 88 -1.83 3.18 11.09
C ALA A 88 -3.17 3.82 11.52
N SER A 89 -3.75 4.68 10.67
CA SER A 89 -5.03 5.32 10.93
C SER A 89 -6.19 4.31 10.95
N VAL A 90 -6.18 3.34 10.04
CA VAL A 90 -7.17 2.26 10.00
C VAL A 90 -7.07 1.39 11.25
N LEU A 91 -5.88 0.91 11.61
CA LEU A 91 -5.69 0.08 12.80
C LEU A 91 -6.02 0.84 14.08
N ARG A 92 -5.62 2.11 14.19
CA ARG A 92 -5.95 2.97 15.33
C ARG A 92 -7.45 3.10 15.55
N ARG A 93 -8.22 3.25 14.46
CA ARG A 93 -9.68 3.28 14.54
C ARG A 93 -10.24 1.95 15.05
N LYS A 94 -9.81 0.82 14.48
CA LYS A 94 -10.26 -0.52 14.90
C LYS A 94 -9.94 -0.84 16.35
N ILE A 95 -8.74 -0.48 16.83
CA ILE A 95 -8.31 -0.65 18.23
C ILE A 95 -9.20 0.18 19.16
N ARG A 96 -9.51 1.43 18.80
CA ARG A 96 -10.40 2.28 19.56
C ARG A 96 -11.85 1.74 19.59
N GLU A 97 -12.35 1.27 18.47
CA GLU A 97 -13.67 0.62 18.39
C GLU A 97 -13.74 -0.67 19.22
N ALA A 98 -12.61 -1.34 19.37
CA ALA A 98 -12.47 -2.54 20.20
C ALA A 98 -12.33 -2.24 21.71
N GLY A 99 -12.20 -0.96 22.09
CA GLY A 99 -12.01 -0.55 23.49
C GLY A 99 -10.63 -0.88 24.08
N LEU A 100 -9.62 -1.10 23.21
CA LEU A 100 -8.26 -1.42 23.62
C LEU A 100 -7.44 -0.13 23.80
N ASP A 101 -6.65 -0.08 24.88
CA ASP A 101 -5.74 1.05 25.16
C ASP A 101 -4.33 0.76 24.62
N ILE A 102 -4.21 0.80 23.30
CA ILE A 102 -2.95 0.53 22.59
C ILE A 102 -2.59 1.72 21.72
N GLN A 103 -1.37 2.19 21.86
CA GLN A 103 -0.85 3.29 21.07
C GLN A 103 -0.44 2.80 19.69
N VAL A 104 -1.01 3.39 18.62
CA VAL A 104 -0.62 3.13 17.24
C VAL A 104 -0.01 4.37 16.64
N ILE A 105 1.23 4.29 16.23
CA ILE A 105 1.98 5.38 15.60
C ILE A 105 2.54 4.96 14.24
N ASN A 106 2.90 5.94 13.42
CA ASN A 106 3.66 5.72 12.18
C ASN A 106 4.91 6.59 12.22
N THR A 107 6.03 6.03 11.77
CA THR A 107 7.32 6.71 11.83
C THR A 107 8.26 6.22 10.72
N ALA A 108 9.32 6.97 10.46
CA ALA A 108 10.42 6.49 9.64
C ALA A 108 11.23 5.42 10.37
N ILE A 109 11.80 4.47 9.62
CA ILE A 109 12.62 3.39 10.21
C ILE A 109 13.75 3.95 11.08
N ASN A 110 14.36 5.06 10.65
CA ASN A 110 15.48 5.69 11.36
C ASN A 110 15.06 6.43 12.66
N GLU A 111 13.76 6.68 12.83
CA GLU A 111 13.18 7.38 13.98
C GLU A 111 12.31 6.45 14.84
N MET A 112 12.46 5.15 14.64
CA MET A 112 11.62 4.16 15.30
C MET A 112 11.92 4.12 16.81
N PRO A 113 10.88 4.18 17.65
CA PRO A 113 11.08 4.12 19.10
C PRO A 113 11.52 2.71 19.51
N GLY A 114 12.45 2.63 20.46
CA GLY A 114 12.97 1.35 20.98
C GLY A 114 12.00 0.59 21.90
N ASP A 115 10.85 1.16 22.22
CA ASP A 115 9.79 0.58 23.08
C ASP A 115 8.58 0.10 22.25
N ALA A 116 8.78 -0.21 20.99
CA ALA A 116 7.75 -0.79 20.13
C ALA A 116 7.56 -2.28 20.46
N ASP A 117 6.34 -2.69 20.79
CA ASP A 117 6.02 -4.11 20.99
C ASP A 117 5.84 -4.82 19.65
N ILE A 118 5.11 -4.20 18.73
CA ILE A 118 4.86 -4.72 17.39
C ILE A 118 5.25 -3.67 16.35
N VAL A 119 6.00 -4.10 15.33
CA VAL A 119 6.35 -3.27 14.18
C VAL A 119 5.72 -3.84 12.91
N ILE A 120 4.92 -3.03 12.25
CA ILE A 120 4.26 -3.37 10.97
C ILE A 120 4.96 -2.61 9.85
N ALA A 121 5.51 -3.32 8.87
CA ALA A 121 6.23 -2.70 7.77
C ALA A 121 5.99 -3.42 6.44
N HIS A 122 6.35 -2.74 5.35
CA HIS A 122 6.34 -3.39 4.04
C HIS A 122 7.43 -4.47 3.97
N ARG A 123 7.14 -5.58 3.29
CA ARG A 123 8.04 -6.73 3.18
C ARG A 123 9.44 -6.35 2.67
N GLU A 124 9.53 -5.42 1.72
CA GLU A 124 10.79 -4.94 1.18
C GLU A 124 11.71 -4.29 2.21
N LEU A 125 11.16 -3.80 3.31
CA LEU A 125 11.88 -3.13 4.39
C LEU A 125 12.25 -4.08 5.54
N SER A 126 11.97 -5.38 5.40
CA SER A 126 12.08 -6.37 6.48
C SER A 126 13.47 -6.43 7.12
N GLU A 127 14.55 -6.42 6.35
CA GLU A 127 15.91 -6.47 6.89
C GLU A 127 16.26 -5.20 7.68
N ARG A 128 15.90 -4.03 7.16
CA ARG A 128 16.15 -2.74 7.80
C ARG A 128 15.36 -2.59 9.10
N VAL A 129 14.11 -3.01 9.09
CA VAL A 129 13.24 -2.95 10.26
C VAL A 129 13.74 -3.90 11.36
N ARG A 130 14.14 -5.12 11.02
CA ARG A 130 14.73 -6.05 11.99
C ARG A 130 16.02 -5.53 12.60
N ALA A 131 16.84 -4.85 11.82
CA ALA A 131 18.08 -4.24 12.31
C ALA A 131 17.80 -3.05 13.26
N ALA A 132 16.74 -2.28 12.99
CA ALA A 132 16.38 -1.10 13.76
C ALA A 132 15.63 -1.43 15.07
N SER A 133 14.90 -2.55 15.13
CA SER A 133 14.15 -2.97 16.34
C SER A 133 14.23 -4.49 16.54
N PRO A 134 15.36 -5.03 16.97
CA PRO A 134 15.56 -6.48 17.09
C PRO A 134 14.66 -7.11 18.16
N ASP A 135 14.26 -6.36 19.17
CA ASP A 135 13.48 -6.84 20.32
C ASP A 135 11.95 -6.76 20.10
N SER A 136 11.52 -6.12 19.01
CA SER A 136 10.10 -5.98 18.67
C SER A 136 9.60 -7.17 17.86
N GLU A 137 8.31 -7.45 17.93
CA GLU A 137 7.67 -8.39 17.04
C GLU A 137 7.41 -7.75 15.67
N HIS A 138 7.70 -8.46 14.59
CA HIS A 138 7.63 -7.90 13.23
C HIS A 138 6.54 -8.54 12.40
N ILE A 139 5.64 -7.71 11.86
CA ILE A 139 4.61 -8.10 10.91
C ILE A 139 4.92 -7.46 9.57
N PHE A 140 5.22 -8.26 8.55
CA PHE A 140 5.51 -7.77 7.22
C PHE A 140 4.32 -7.97 6.29
N ILE A 141 3.88 -6.88 5.67
CA ILE A 141 2.72 -6.82 4.77
C ILE A 141 3.13 -6.32 3.39
N GLU A 142 2.32 -6.62 2.39
CA GLU A 142 2.55 -6.14 1.01
C GLU A 142 1.74 -4.88 0.70
N ALA A 143 0.64 -4.65 1.41
CA ALA A 143 -0.18 -3.46 1.26
C ALA A 143 -0.67 -2.97 2.62
N PHE A 144 -0.61 -1.64 2.84
CA PHE A 144 -1.10 -1.01 4.07
C PHE A 144 -2.60 -0.67 4.03
N VAL A 145 -3.19 -0.64 2.85
CA VAL A 145 -4.61 -0.27 2.67
C VAL A 145 -5.44 -1.53 2.48
N ASN A 146 -6.60 -1.59 3.13
CA ASN A 146 -7.54 -2.71 3.06
C ASN A 146 -6.95 -4.09 3.40
N ASN A 147 -5.99 -4.14 4.31
CA ASN A 147 -5.37 -5.40 4.71
C ASN A 147 -6.19 -6.10 5.80
N PRO A 148 -6.63 -7.36 5.59
CA PRO A 148 -7.43 -8.13 6.55
C PRO A 148 -6.68 -8.45 7.85
N ILE A 149 -5.36 -8.38 7.85
CA ILE A 149 -4.52 -8.63 9.01
C ILE A 149 -4.86 -7.71 10.20
N TYR A 150 -5.41 -6.53 9.94
CA TYR A 150 -5.80 -5.59 10.99
C TYR A 150 -6.94 -6.11 11.86
N ASP A 151 -7.85 -6.86 11.29
CA ASP A 151 -8.94 -7.50 12.04
C ASP A 151 -8.40 -8.64 12.89
N GLU A 152 -7.50 -9.45 12.35
CA GLU A 152 -6.83 -10.53 13.07
C GLU A 152 -6.00 -9.99 14.26
N ILE A 153 -5.28 -8.88 14.07
CA ILE A 153 -4.53 -8.21 15.15
C ILE A 153 -5.48 -7.81 16.27
N VAL A 154 -6.59 -7.14 15.93
CA VAL A 154 -7.54 -6.68 16.95
C VAL A 154 -8.22 -7.85 17.66
N GLU A 155 -8.58 -8.92 16.95
CA GLU A 155 -9.17 -10.10 17.56
C GLU A 155 -8.24 -10.80 18.54
N ASN A 156 -6.95 -10.87 18.22
CA ASN A 156 -5.98 -11.51 19.11
C ASN A 156 -5.62 -10.65 20.32
N LEU A 157 -5.59 -9.32 20.15
CA LEU A 157 -5.37 -8.39 21.25
C LEU A 157 -6.54 -8.31 22.25
N LYS A 158 -7.74 -8.84 21.90
CA LYS A 158 -8.90 -8.96 22.79
C LYS A 158 -8.87 -10.20 23.69
N LYS A 159 -8.02 -11.18 23.35
CA LYS A 159 -7.93 -12.46 24.10
C LYS A 159 -6.97 -12.37 25.27
#